data_f12ea1ed3475a207265cf0dabfaf3edb
#
_entry.id   f12ea1ed3475a207265cf0dabfaf3edb
#
_cell.length_a   1.000
_cell.length_b   1.000
_cell.length_c   1.000
_cell.angle_alpha   90.00
_cell.angle_beta   90.00
_cell.angle_gamma   90.00
#
_symmetry.space_group_name_H-M   'P 1'
#
loop_
_entity.id
_entity.type
_entity.pdbx_description
1 polymer ?
#
loop_
_entity_poly.entity_id
_entity_poly.type
_entity_poly.pdbx_seq_one_letter_code
_entity_poly.pdbx_strand_id
1 'polypeptide(L)'
;MTADCANGIGMRVTVFVSGCRNHCPGCFQPETWDFDYGKLYTPEMEDEIIKELSHPYYDGLTLLGGDPMEESNQEGLLPLLQRIHKELPEKNIWAYTGYLYDKDLVPGGRKYVDGVTDQYLNLIDVLVDGPFVEAQKKITLNFRGSTNQRIIDLKETRKTGTIVLDPLNN
;
A
#
# COMPACT_ATOMS: atom_id res chain seq x y z
N MET A 1 -12.68 2.19 5.36
CA MET A 1 -12.82 1.86 3.92
C MET A 1 -13.58 2.98 3.24
N THR A 2 -13.09 3.45 2.13
CA THR A 2 -13.72 4.47 1.28
C THR A 2 -13.65 4.05 -0.19
N ALA A 3 -14.52 4.59 -1.01
CA ALA A 3 -14.44 4.51 -2.47
C ALA A 3 -13.88 5.83 -2.99
N ASP A 4 -12.79 5.79 -3.73
CA ASP A 4 -12.16 7.00 -4.26
C ASP A 4 -11.37 6.76 -5.56
N CYS A 5 -10.94 7.84 -6.20
CA CYS A 5 -10.06 7.84 -7.36
C CYS A 5 -8.77 8.65 -7.12
N ALA A 6 -8.51 9.04 -5.87
CA ALA A 6 -7.36 9.88 -5.51
C ALA A 6 -6.08 9.07 -5.20
N ASN A 7 -6.23 7.78 -4.89
CA ASN A 7 -5.17 6.94 -4.38
C ASN A 7 -4.77 5.82 -5.35
N GLY A 8 -4.68 6.13 -6.62
CA GLY A 8 -4.30 5.22 -7.69
C GLY A 8 -5.19 5.38 -8.93
N ILE A 9 -4.86 4.66 -10.01
CA ILE A 9 -5.63 4.74 -11.26
C ILE A 9 -6.99 4.07 -11.08
N GLY A 10 -8.03 4.72 -11.61
CA GLY A 10 -9.40 4.23 -11.63
C GLY A 10 -10.17 4.42 -10.32
N MET A 11 -11.34 3.79 -10.25
CA MET A 11 -12.14 3.79 -9.03
C MET A 11 -11.65 2.68 -8.09
N ARG A 12 -11.37 3.02 -6.84
CA ARG A 12 -10.70 2.10 -5.92
C ARG A 12 -11.44 1.97 -4.60
N VAL A 13 -11.39 0.78 -4.04
CA VAL A 13 -11.68 0.58 -2.62
C VAL A 13 -10.39 0.89 -1.86
N THR A 14 -10.40 1.91 -0.99
CA THR A 14 -9.24 2.30 -0.19
C THR A 14 -9.43 1.85 1.26
N VAL A 15 -8.47 1.08 1.76
CA VAL A 15 -8.42 0.62 3.14
C VAL A 15 -7.32 1.38 3.89
N PHE A 16 -7.73 2.10 4.93
CA PHE A 16 -6.81 2.85 5.80
C PHE A 16 -6.45 2.00 7.00
N VAL A 17 -5.17 1.66 7.14
CA VAL A 17 -4.65 0.91 8.29
C VAL A 17 -4.20 1.84 9.41
N SER A 18 -4.08 1.31 10.61
CA SER A 18 -3.48 2.00 11.76
C SER A 18 -2.07 1.48 12.03
N GLY A 19 -1.22 2.33 12.59
CA GLY A 19 0.15 2.04 12.95
C GLY A 19 1.16 2.53 11.90
N CYS A 20 2.05 3.41 12.32
CA CYS A 20 3.18 3.88 11.52
C CYS A 20 4.29 4.41 12.42
N ARG A 21 5.49 3.88 12.30
CA ARG A 21 6.67 4.32 13.06
C ARG A 21 7.51 5.37 12.33
N ASN A 22 7.14 5.77 11.11
CA ASN A 22 7.88 6.80 10.37
C ASN A 22 7.73 8.19 10.96
N HIS A 23 6.54 8.53 11.47
CA HIS A 23 6.23 9.84 12.08
C HIS A 23 6.71 11.02 11.22
N CYS A 24 6.44 10.98 9.92
CA CYS A 24 6.91 12.02 8.99
C CYS A 24 6.39 13.41 9.39
N PRO A 25 7.25 14.42 9.51
CA PRO A 25 6.79 15.80 9.67
C PRO A 25 5.84 16.22 8.54
N GLY A 26 4.71 16.84 8.89
CA GLY A 26 3.69 17.24 7.92
C GLY A 26 2.84 16.09 7.38
N CYS A 27 2.84 14.93 8.02
CA CYS A 27 1.97 13.81 7.68
C CYS A 27 0.50 14.26 7.62
N PHE A 28 -0.24 13.79 6.61
CA PHE A 28 -1.67 14.14 6.44
C PHE A 28 -2.59 13.48 7.48
N GLN A 29 -2.16 12.38 8.09
CA GLN A 29 -2.96 11.58 9.01
C GLN A 29 -2.13 11.15 10.23
N PRO A 30 -1.63 12.09 11.06
CA PRO A 30 -0.78 11.75 12.20
C PRO A 30 -1.49 10.89 13.25
N GLU A 31 -2.80 10.94 13.33
CA GLU A 31 -3.61 10.08 14.21
C GLU A 31 -3.44 8.59 13.88
N THR A 32 -3.14 8.25 12.63
CA THR A 32 -2.93 6.85 12.22
C THR A 32 -1.57 6.29 12.61
N TRP A 33 -0.69 7.08 13.22
CA TRP A 33 0.57 6.57 13.77
C TRP A 33 0.31 5.60 14.93
N ASP A 34 -0.75 5.86 15.71
CA ASP A 34 -1.19 4.99 16.79
C ASP A 34 -1.72 3.66 16.21
N PHE A 35 -1.16 2.55 16.68
CA PHE A 35 -1.56 1.21 16.24
C PHE A 35 -2.97 0.82 16.69
N ASP A 36 -3.48 1.46 17.72
CA ASP A 36 -4.81 1.21 18.28
C ASP A 36 -5.86 2.26 17.84
N TYR A 37 -5.50 3.17 16.92
CA TYR A 37 -6.38 4.26 16.48
C TYR A 37 -7.65 3.78 15.81
N GLY A 38 -7.57 2.78 14.94
CA GLY A 38 -8.71 2.29 14.17
C GLY A 38 -9.54 1.24 14.92
N LYS A 39 -10.41 0.61 14.16
CA LYS A 39 -11.14 -0.57 14.62
C LYS A 39 -10.31 -1.82 14.43
N LEU A 40 -10.46 -2.79 15.33
CA LEU A 40 -9.84 -4.10 15.18
C LEU A 40 -10.28 -4.71 13.84
N TYR A 41 -9.34 -5.15 13.03
CA TYR A 41 -9.60 -5.84 11.78
C TYR A 41 -10.14 -7.25 12.05
N THR A 42 -11.31 -7.55 11.50
CA THR A 42 -12.01 -8.80 11.73
C THR A 42 -12.30 -9.54 10.42
N PRO A 43 -12.58 -10.87 10.48
CA PRO A 43 -13.01 -11.63 9.30
C PRO A 43 -14.24 -11.02 8.60
N GLU A 44 -15.17 -10.45 9.37
CA GLU A 44 -16.37 -9.79 8.85
C GLU A 44 -16.00 -8.53 8.03
N MET A 45 -15.02 -7.75 8.50
CA MET A 45 -14.52 -6.59 7.75
C MET A 45 -13.82 -7.01 6.45
N GLU A 46 -13.11 -8.14 6.48
CA GLU A 46 -12.50 -8.71 5.27
C GLU A 46 -13.57 -9.09 4.25
N ASP A 47 -14.65 -9.75 4.70
CA ASP A 47 -15.79 -10.11 3.83
C ASP A 47 -16.47 -8.87 3.25
N GLU A 48 -16.61 -7.80 4.02
CA GLU A 48 -17.14 -6.52 3.53
C GLU A 48 -16.25 -5.90 2.44
N ILE A 49 -14.94 -5.94 2.62
CA ILE A 49 -13.98 -5.43 1.63
C ILE A 49 -14.09 -6.24 0.33
N ILE A 50 -14.09 -7.55 0.40
CA ILE A 50 -14.24 -8.43 -0.76
C ILE A 50 -15.56 -8.18 -1.47
N LYS A 51 -16.66 -8.09 -0.74
CA LYS A 51 -17.98 -7.81 -1.28
C LYS A 51 -18.01 -6.47 -2.03
N GLU A 52 -17.49 -5.41 -1.41
CA GLU A 52 -17.44 -4.09 -2.03
C GLU A 52 -16.57 -4.10 -3.29
N LEU A 53 -15.36 -4.66 -3.19
CA LEU A 53 -14.40 -4.74 -4.30
C LEU A 53 -14.92 -5.58 -5.48
N SER A 54 -15.86 -6.50 -5.25
CA SER A 54 -16.44 -7.34 -6.29
C SER A 54 -17.30 -6.58 -7.31
N HIS A 55 -17.73 -5.37 -6.99
CA HIS A 55 -18.48 -4.55 -7.94
C HIS A 55 -17.63 -4.22 -9.18
N PRO A 56 -18.21 -4.32 -10.39
CA PRO A 56 -17.46 -4.20 -11.65
C PRO A 56 -16.88 -2.80 -11.91
N TYR A 57 -17.38 -1.78 -11.26
CA TYR A 57 -16.90 -0.41 -11.41
C TYR A 57 -15.61 -0.10 -10.60
N TYR A 58 -15.17 -0.98 -9.70
CA TYR A 58 -13.88 -0.84 -9.04
C TYR A 58 -12.76 -1.49 -9.86
N ASP A 59 -11.67 -0.78 -10.05
CA ASP A 59 -10.47 -1.28 -10.72
C ASP A 59 -9.56 -2.06 -9.75
N GLY A 60 -9.60 -1.73 -8.47
CA GLY A 60 -8.78 -2.43 -7.49
C GLY A 60 -8.84 -1.90 -6.08
N LEU A 61 -7.96 -2.44 -5.25
CA LEU A 61 -7.76 -2.08 -3.85
C LEU A 61 -6.56 -1.16 -3.70
N THR A 62 -6.66 -0.18 -2.81
CA THR A 62 -5.51 0.59 -2.32
C THR A 62 -5.36 0.43 -0.81
N LEU A 63 -4.14 0.14 -0.37
CA LEU A 63 -3.74 0.09 1.03
C LEU A 63 -3.01 1.38 1.40
N LEU A 64 -3.51 2.07 2.40
CA LEU A 64 -3.06 3.40 2.82
C LEU A 64 -3.31 3.56 4.33
N GLY A 65 -3.17 4.76 4.87
CA GLY A 65 -3.48 5.09 6.26
C GLY A 65 -2.22 5.34 7.07
N GLY A 66 -1.95 4.56 8.10
CA GLY A 66 -0.68 4.48 8.80
C GLY A 66 0.39 3.99 7.85
N ASP A 67 0.86 2.77 8.03
CA ASP A 67 1.76 2.16 7.04
C ASP A 67 1.40 0.68 6.83
N PRO A 68 0.98 0.28 5.62
CA PRO A 68 0.68 -1.11 5.30
C PRO A 68 1.89 -2.06 5.43
N MET A 69 3.12 -1.53 5.47
CA MET A 69 4.35 -2.33 5.61
C MET A 69 4.84 -2.45 7.05
N GLU A 70 4.12 -1.91 8.04
CA GLU A 70 4.36 -2.31 9.42
C GLU A 70 4.14 -3.83 9.57
N GLU A 71 4.97 -4.52 10.35
CA GLU A 71 4.99 -5.97 10.43
C GLU A 71 3.62 -6.56 10.73
N SER A 72 2.93 -6.02 11.72
CA SER A 72 1.57 -6.46 12.09
C SER A 72 0.54 -6.23 10.98
N ASN A 73 0.69 -5.16 10.19
CA ASN A 73 -0.18 -4.87 9.08
C ASN A 73 0.08 -5.82 7.89
N GLN A 74 1.33 -6.14 7.60
CA GLN A 74 1.66 -7.16 6.60
C GLN A 74 1.01 -8.52 6.96
N GLU A 75 1.24 -8.98 8.19
CA GLU A 75 0.69 -10.24 8.69
C GLU A 75 -0.84 -10.25 8.66
N GLY A 76 -1.47 -9.16 9.10
CA GLY A 76 -2.93 -9.04 9.15
C GLY A 76 -3.61 -8.93 7.79
N LEU A 77 -2.97 -8.30 6.82
CA LEU A 77 -3.53 -8.05 5.49
C LEU A 77 -3.18 -9.13 4.45
N LEU A 78 -2.15 -9.94 4.70
CA LEU A 78 -1.75 -10.99 3.76
C LEU A 78 -2.90 -11.92 3.36
N PRO A 79 -3.75 -12.42 4.28
CA PRO A 79 -4.91 -13.24 3.90
C PRO A 79 -5.90 -12.51 2.97
N LEU A 80 -6.14 -11.22 3.18
CA LEU A 80 -7.00 -10.42 2.31
C LEU A 80 -6.43 -10.36 0.89
N LEU A 81 -5.14 -10.09 0.74
CA LEU A 81 -4.51 -10.02 -0.59
C LEU A 81 -4.52 -11.37 -1.29
N GLN A 82 -4.30 -12.45 -0.56
CA GLN A 82 -4.42 -13.81 -1.08
C GLN A 82 -5.85 -14.12 -1.56
N ARG A 83 -6.86 -13.69 -0.81
CA ARG A 83 -8.27 -13.82 -1.19
C ARG A 83 -8.59 -13.03 -2.46
N ILE A 84 -8.16 -11.79 -2.54
CA ILE A 84 -8.37 -10.95 -3.74
C ILE A 84 -7.75 -11.62 -4.96
N HIS A 85 -6.52 -12.07 -4.85
CA HIS A 85 -5.83 -12.74 -5.97
C HIS A 85 -6.57 -13.99 -6.45
N LYS A 86 -7.19 -14.74 -5.53
CA LYS A 86 -7.93 -15.97 -5.82
C LYS A 86 -9.34 -15.72 -6.33
N GLU A 87 -10.07 -14.82 -5.67
CA GLU A 87 -11.52 -14.61 -5.89
C GLU A 87 -11.80 -13.50 -6.93
N LEU A 88 -10.91 -12.51 -7.02
CA LEU A 88 -11.05 -11.31 -7.85
C LEU A 88 -9.75 -11.03 -8.64
N PRO A 89 -9.28 -11.96 -9.46
CA PRO A 89 -7.95 -11.86 -10.11
C PRO A 89 -7.80 -10.68 -11.07
N GLU A 90 -8.90 -10.08 -11.52
CA GLU A 90 -8.92 -8.88 -12.37
C GLU A 90 -8.67 -7.58 -11.60
N LYS A 91 -8.75 -7.61 -10.26
CA LYS A 91 -8.55 -6.42 -9.42
C LYS A 91 -7.06 -6.24 -9.12
N ASN A 92 -6.53 -5.06 -9.43
CA ASN A 92 -5.15 -4.74 -9.07
C ASN A 92 -5.05 -4.18 -7.65
N ILE A 93 -3.85 -4.26 -7.06
CA ILE A 93 -3.58 -3.82 -5.70
C ILE A 93 -2.47 -2.78 -5.71
N TRP A 94 -2.77 -1.61 -5.15
CA TRP A 94 -1.83 -0.53 -4.86
C TRP A 94 -1.56 -0.48 -3.35
N ALA A 95 -0.34 -0.14 -2.97
CA ALA A 95 0.00 0.12 -1.59
C ALA A 95 0.92 1.34 -1.47
N TYR A 96 0.77 2.07 -0.38
CA TYR A 96 1.58 3.23 -0.03
C TYR A 96 2.38 2.92 1.22
N THR A 97 3.66 3.26 1.22
CA THR A 97 4.52 3.07 2.39
C THR A 97 5.56 4.18 2.50
N GLY A 98 5.89 4.55 3.72
CA GLY A 98 7.04 5.42 4.00
C GLY A 98 8.38 4.68 3.99
N TYR A 99 8.38 3.35 3.88
CA TYR A 99 9.58 2.53 3.80
C TYR A 99 10.07 2.39 2.36
N LEU A 100 11.34 2.04 2.18
CA LEU A 100 11.94 1.87 0.85
C LEU A 100 11.94 0.40 0.44
N TYR A 101 11.43 0.12 -0.76
CA TYR A 101 11.33 -1.22 -1.32
C TYR A 101 12.66 -1.99 -1.32
N ASP A 102 13.72 -1.33 -1.81
CA ASP A 102 15.05 -1.92 -2.01
C ASP A 102 15.96 -1.85 -0.77
N LYS A 103 15.47 -1.34 0.34
CA LYS A 103 16.24 -1.19 1.58
C LYS A 103 15.55 -1.79 2.79
N ASP A 104 14.29 -1.44 3.00
CA ASP A 104 13.55 -1.79 4.22
C ASP A 104 12.76 -3.08 4.07
N LEU A 105 12.36 -3.44 2.83
CA LEU A 105 11.48 -4.56 2.52
C LEU A 105 12.19 -5.75 1.87
N VAL A 106 13.50 -5.75 1.87
CA VAL A 106 14.36 -6.84 1.41
C VAL A 106 14.91 -7.66 2.58
N PRO A 107 15.38 -8.89 2.39
CA PRO A 107 16.00 -9.67 3.46
C PRO A 107 17.06 -8.88 4.22
N GLY A 108 16.94 -8.83 5.55
CA GLY A 108 17.77 -8.00 6.43
C GLY A 108 17.32 -6.56 6.57
N GLY A 109 16.33 -6.09 5.81
CA GLY A 109 15.71 -4.79 5.96
C GLY A 109 14.85 -4.69 7.23
N ARG A 110 14.67 -3.47 7.72
CA ARG A 110 14.02 -3.22 9.03
C ARG A 110 12.51 -3.56 9.07
N LYS A 111 11.89 -3.78 7.92
CA LYS A 111 10.47 -4.15 7.78
C LYS A 111 10.26 -5.49 7.08
N TYR A 112 11.33 -6.23 6.88
CA TYR A 112 11.25 -7.55 6.30
C TYR A 112 10.84 -8.59 7.35
N VAL A 113 9.74 -9.29 7.09
CA VAL A 113 9.22 -10.38 7.91
C VAL A 113 9.39 -11.68 7.13
N ASP A 114 10.21 -12.61 7.65
CA ASP A 114 10.44 -13.91 7.02
C ASP A 114 9.13 -14.66 6.77
N GLY A 115 8.95 -15.15 5.55
CA GLY A 115 7.76 -15.91 5.15
C GLY A 115 6.51 -15.07 4.92
N VAL A 116 6.57 -13.74 5.12
CA VAL A 116 5.42 -12.83 4.96
C VAL A 116 5.69 -11.78 3.89
N THR A 117 6.76 -10.99 4.02
CA THR A 117 7.00 -9.82 3.16
C THR A 117 7.06 -10.17 1.69
N ASP A 118 7.78 -11.23 1.32
CA ASP A 118 7.88 -11.63 -0.09
C ASP A 118 6.53 -12.07 -0.67
N GLN A 119 5.74 -12.82 0.09
CA GLN A 119 4.39 -13.21 -0.33
C GLN A 119 3.47 -11.98 -0.46
N TYR A 120 3.55 -11.06 0.48
CA TYR A 120 2.77 -9.84 0.52
C TYR A 120 3.07 -8.93 -0.67
N LEU A 121 4.36 -8.67 -0.94
CA LEU A 121 4.81 -7.88 -2.07
C LEU A 121 4.48 -8.53 -3.42
N ASN A 122 4.51 -9.87 -3.50
CA ASN A 122 4.16 -10.60 -4.73
C ASN A 122 2.69 -10.43 -5.14
N LEU A 123 1.82 -10.05 -4.20
CA LEU A 123 0.40 -9.81 -4.44
C LEU A 123 0.08 -8.34 -4.74
N ILE A 124 1.04 -7.43 -4.55
CA ILE A 124 0.90 -6.01 -4.82
C ILE A 124 1.39 -5.72 -6.23
N ASP A 125 0.61 -4.94 -6.98
CA ASP A 125 0.92 -4.58 -8.37
C ASP A 125 1.74 -3.30 -8.46
N VAL A 126 1.36 -2.29 -7.66
CA VAL A 126 2.03 -0.98 -7.63
C VAL A 126 2.31 -0.58 -6.18
N LEU A 127 3.55 -0.19 -5.92
CA LEU A 127 3.99 0.31 -4.63
C LEU A 127 4.44 1.77 -4.74
N VAL A 128 3.82 2.65 -3.97
CA VAL A 128 4.32 4.02 -3.78
C VAL A 128 5.15 4.01 -2.52
N ASP A 129 6.47 4.15 -2.66
CA ASP A 129 7.42 4.00 -1.57
C ASP A 129 8.16 5.31 -1.23
N GLY A 130 8.70 5.35 -0.03
CA GLY A 130 9.49 6.45 0.50
C GLY A 130 8.73 7.35 1.47
N PRO A 131 9.44 7.89 2.49
CA PRO A 131 8.82 8.76 3.49
C PRO A 131 8.36 10.07 2.85
N PHE A 132 7.28 10.65 3.40
CA PHE A 132 6.89 12.00 3.04
C PHE A 132 7.93 13.00 3.55
N VAL A 133 8.45 13.85 2.66
CA VAL A 133 9.42 14.90 2.98
C VAL A 133 8.79 16.26 2.67
N GLU A 134 8.42 17.01 3.71
CA GLU A 134 7.70 18.27 3.57
C GLU A 134 8.43 19.28 2.68
N ALA A 135 9.77 19.39 2.81
CA ALA A 135 10.61 20.25 1.97
C ALA A 135 10.56 19.89 0.47
N GLN A 136 10.13 18.69 0.13
CA GLN A 136 9.98 18.18 -1.24
C GLN A 136 8.53 18.05 -1.69
N LYS A 137 7.60 18.58 -0.89
CA LYS A 137 6.16 18.57 -1.20
C LYS A 137 5.90 19.27 -2.53
N LYS A 138 5.11 18.63 -3.40
CA LYS A 138 4.72 19.19 -4.68
C LYS A 138 3.34 18.69 -5.09
N ILE A 139 2.39 19.58 -5.18
CA ILE A 139 0.96 19.26 -5.42
C ILE A 139 0.66 18.77 -6.85
N THR A 140 1.60 18.95 -7.78
CA THR A 140 1.45 18.53 -9.18
C THR A 140 1.94 17.10 -9.43
N LEU A 141 2.39 16.39 -8.40
CA LEU A 141 2.82 14.99 -8.53
C LEU A 141 1.60 14.06 -8.64
N ASN A 142 1.70 13.09 -9.53
CA ASN A 142 0.72 12.01 -9.60
C ASN A 142 0.86 11.11 -8.37
N PHE A 143 -0.22 10.88 -7.64
CA PHE A 143 -0.33 9.90 -6.55
C PHE A 143 0.81 9.88 -5.51
N ARG A 144 1.53 11.00 -5.35
CA ARG A 144 2.63 11.15 -4.39
C ARG A 144 2.58 12.50 -3.72
N GLY A 145 3.06 12.59 -2.49
CA GLY A 145 3.10 13.85 -1.73
C GLY A 145 4.40 14.63 -1.90
N SER A 146 5.52 13.97 -2.12
CA SER A 146 6.86 14.58 -2.23
C SER A 146 7.70 13.94 -3.33
N THR A 147 8.65 14.70 -3.88
CA THR A 147 9.41 14.30 -5.08
C THR A 147 10.35 13.11 -4.87
N ASN A 148 10.73 12.82 -3.63
CA ASN A 148 11.55 11.66 -3.27
C ASN A 148 10.80 10.33 -3.34
N GLN A 149 9.47 10.35 -3.30
CA GLN A 149 8.66 9.13 -3.35
C GLN A 149 8.63 8.57 -4.77
N ARG A 150 8.55 7.24 -4.89
CA ARG A 150 8.56 6.52 -6.17
C ARG A 150 7.27 5.74 -6.35
N ILE A 151 6.72 5.74 -7.55
CA ILE A 151 5.67 4.80 -7.97
C ILE A 151 6.38 3.66 -8.70
N ILE A 152 6.39 2.48 -8.09
CA ILE A 152 7.11 1.30 -8.57
C ILE A 152 6.10 0.33 -9.17
N ASP A 153 6.31 -0.06 -10.43
CA ASP A 153 5.62 -1.19 -11.03
C ASP A 153 6.24 -2.50 -10.49
N LEU A 154 5.59 -3.10 -9.50
CA LEU A 154 6.11 -4.33 -8.89
C LEU A 154 6.00 -5.55 -9.80
N LYS A 155 5.05 -5.57 -10.76
CA LYS A 155 4.96 -6.66 -11.73
C LYS A 155 6.19 -6.69 -12.64
N GLU A 156 6.53 -5.55 -13.22
CA GLU A 156 7.70 -5.44 -14.10
C GLU A 156 9.01 -5.54 -13.30
N THR A 157 9.06 -4.99 -12.09
CA THR A 157 10.20 -5.13 -11.19
C THR A 157 10.53 -6.61 -10.90
N ARG A 158 9.51 -7.42 -10.63
CA ARG A 158 9.70 -8.88 -10.41
C ARG A 158 10.20 -9.61 -11.66
N LYS A 159 9.71 -9.23 -12.84
CA LYS A 159 10.14 -9.84 -14.12
C LYS A 159 11.58 -9.53 -14.47
N THR A 160 12.01 -8.29 -14.23
CA THR A 160 13.33 -7.80 -14.64
C THR A 160 14.41 -8.00 -13.57
N GLY A 161 14.01 -8.17 -12.30
CA GLY A 161 14.93 -8.21 -11.16
C GLY A 161 15.53 -6.85 -10.78
N THR A 162 15.05 -5.77 -11.39
CA THR A 162 15.47 -4.38 -11.12
C THR A 162 14.25 -3.50 -10.92
N ILE A 163 14.36 -2.42 -10.15
CA ILE A 163 13.24 -1.49 -9.93
C ILE A 163 12.82 -0.86 -11.25
N VAL A 164 11.57 -1.07 -11.62
CA VAL A 164 10.91 -0.43 -12.75
C VAL A 164 9.93 0.61 -12.23
N LEU A 165 10.17 1.87 -12.58
CA LEU A 165 9.29 2.97 -12.21
C LEU A 165 8.09 3.00 -13.17
N ASP A 166 6.90 3.21 -12.59
CA ASP A 166 5.69 3.43 -13.36
C ASP A 166 5.80 4.74 -14.18
N PRO A 167 5.25 4.81 -15.42
CA PRO A 167 5.23 6.04 -16.22
C PRO A 167 4.56 7.24 -15.54
N LEU A 168 3.79 7.03 -14.49
CA LEU A 168 3.19 8.10 -13.67
C LEU A 168 4.20 8.90 -12.83
N ASN A 169 5.45 8.46 -12.74
CA ASN A 169 6.52 9.24 -12.11
C ASN A 169 6.83 10.47 -12.97
N ASN A 170 6.33 11.60 -12.54
CA ASN A 170 6.50 12.88 -13.23
C ASN A 170 7.52 13.80 -12.54
#